data_3aa2a7c35fc558426b020c62126b6d6c
#
_entry.id   3aa2a7c35fc558426b020c62126b6d6c
#
_cell.length_a   1.000
_cell.length_b   1.000
_cell.length_c   1.000
_cell.angle_alpha   90.00
_cell.angle_beta   90.00
_cell.angle_gamma   90.00
#
_symmetry.space_group_name_H-M   'P 1'
#
loop_
_entity.id
_entity.type
_entity.pdbx_description
1 polymer ?
#
loop_
_entity_poly.entity_id
_entity_poly.type
_entity_poly.pdbx_seq_one_letter_code
_entity_poly.pdbx_strand_id
1 'polypeptide(L)'
;MSEGKGDFYVLTTGNFANNEGVSLDFAGNYRIIVEKDEGFVVENEYLCNNHTYQRFMAEYNLHDLHNVMLGILKAIDETCKKYNLRYFIVAGTQLGAVRHKGFIPWDDDADVCMPHSDYDQLIAHSKEWLPEGYELICAENDKHYPQPFAKMQDARTTIIEHAHLRYLGGVYVDVFPLDGMPNNRLCQWLHVRHYKHLCKLLYFTYRDPYRHGHGPSSWLPLLCRKLFTVEGLQKSISRLLHKYDYDRSR
;
A
#
# COMPACT_ATOMS: atom_id res chain seq x y z
N MET A 1 -8.13 14.33 20.69
CA MET A 1 -8.74 13.99 19.41
C MET A 1 -7.88 14.62 18.33
N SER A 2 -6.95 13.85 17.75
CA SER A 2 -6.13 14.30 16.63
C SER A 2 -6.94 14.06 15.36
N GLU A 3 -7.31 15.13 14.68
CA GLU A 3 -7.85 15.06 13.33
C GLU A 3 -6.75 14.46 12.42
N GLY A 4 -6.85 13.15 12.16
CA GLY A 4 -6.13 12.52 11.09
C GLY A 4 -6.62 13.14 9.79
N LYS A 5 -5.75 13.87 9.08
CA LYS A 5 -6.00 14.24 7.69
C LYS A 5 -5.92 12.95 6.90
N GLY A 6 -7.09 12.36 6.63
CA GLY A 6 -7.24 11.10 5.93
C GLY A 6 -6.67 11.17 4.53
N ASP A 7 -6.10 10.08 4.11
CA ASP A 7 -5.79 9.81 2.72
C ASP A 7 -7.11 9.71 1.94
N PHE A 8 -7.10 10.09 0.66
CA PHE A 8 -8.31 10.18 -0.14
C PHE A 8 -8.62 8.84 -0.79
N TYR A 9 -9.85 8.36 -0.64
CA TYR A 9 -10.33 7.14 -1.28
C TYR A 9 -11.37 7.49 -2.35
N VAL A 10 -11.14 7.06 -3.58
CA VAL A 10 -12.15 7.10 -4.64
C VAL A 10 -12.41 5.67 -5.07
N LEU A 11 -13.57 5.15 -4.74
CA LEU A 11 -14.01 3.83 -5.18
C LEU A 11 -14.74 4.00 -6.50
N THR A 12 -14.14 3.53 -7.58
CA THR A 12 -14.83 3.45 -8.87
C THR A 12 -14.93 1.99 -9.28
N THR A 13 -16.15 1.53 -9.56
CA THR A 13 -16.38 0.22 -10.17
C THR A 13 -16.51 0.41 -11.69
N GLY A 14 -15.44 0.18 -12.43
CA GLY A 14 -15.43 0.28 -13.88
C GLY A 14 -14.17 -0.35 -14.46
N ASN A 15 -14.28 -0.94 -15.62
CA ASN A 15 -13.17 -1.57 -16.33
C ASN A 15 -12.26 -0.48 -16.93
N PHE A 16 -11.24 -0.02 -16.20
CA PHE A 16 -10.24 0.96 -16.67
C PHE A 16 -9.13 0.34 -17.55
N ALA A 17 -9.37 -0.82 -18.13
CA ALA A 17 -8.43 -1.49 -19.04
C ALA A 17 -8.05 -0.68 -20.28
N ASN A 18 -8.74 0.42 -20.56
CA ASN A 18 -8.45 1.34 -21.66
C ASN A 18 -8.24 2.75 -21.09
N ASN A 19 -7.06 3.09 -20.79
CA ASN A 19 -6.33 4.37 -20.61
C ASN A 19 -7.04 5.74 -20.80
N GLU A 20 -8.34 5.87 -20.76
CA GLU A 20 -9.04 7.11 -21.06
C GLU A 20 -9.53 7.90 -19.83
N GLY A 21 -9.23 7.45 -18.61
CA GLY A 21 -9.86 8.02 -17.43
C GLY A 21 -8.98 8.81 -16.47
N VAL A 22 -7.66 8.61 -16.42
CA VAL A 22 -6.78 9.31 -15.47
C VAL A 22 -5.56 9.86 -16.18
N SER A 23 -5.40 11.16 -16.23
CA SER A 23 -4.17 11.80 -16.69
C SER A 23 -3.50 12.56 -15.56
N LEU A 24 -2.17 12.36 -15.43
CA LEU A 24 -1.32 13.14 -14.55
C LEU A 24 -0.70 14.28 -15.36
N ASP A 25 -0.84 15.52 -14.91
CA ASP A 25 -0.04 16.61 -15.47
C ASP A 25 1.34 16.66 -14.82
N PHE A 26 2.25 17.38 -15.47
CA PHE A 26 3.64 17.55 -14.99
C PHE A 26 3.76 18.36 -13.69
N ALA A 27 2.68 18.99 -13.21
CA ALA A 27 2.62 19.75 -11.98
C ALA A 27 2.16 18.91 -10.78
N GLY A 28 1.86 17.63 -10.97
CA GLY A 28 1.37 16.73 -9.91
C GLY A 28 -0.11 16.91 -9.61
N ASN A 29 -0.84 17.56 -10.51
CA ASN A 29 -2.29 17.66 -10.42
C ASN A 29 -2.93 16.42 -11.06
N TYR A 30 -3.97 15.90 -10.44
CA TYR A 30 -4.72 14.74 -10.93
C TYR A 30 -5.98 15.20 -11.63
N ARG A 31 -6.22 14.66 -12.79
CA ARG A 31 -7.52 14.73 -13.42
C ARG A 31 -8.18 13.36 -13.24
N ILE A 32 -9.18 13.28 -12.37
CA ILE A 32 -9.98 12.07 -12.18
C ILE A 32 -11.18 12.23 -13.12
N ILE A 33 -11.25 11.40 -14.14
CA ILE A 33 -12.44 11.26 -14.96
C ILE A 33 -13.20 10.06 -14.39
N VAL A 34 -14.28 10.32 -13.68
CA VAL A 34 -15.22 9.28 -13.24
C VAL A 34 -16.30 9.21 -14.30
N GLU A 35 -16.25 8.24 -15.19
CA GLU A 35 -17.40 7.86 -16.00
C GLU A 35 -18.36 7.05 -15.13
N LYS A 36 -19.39 7.71 -14.61
CA LYS A 36 -20.67 7.03 -14.37
C LYS A 36 -21.43 7.05 -15.68
N ASP A 37 -22.40 6.13 -15.86
CA ASP A 37 -23.28 6.03 -17.03
C ASP A 37 -23.99 7.34 -17.44
N GLU A 38 -23.73 8.44 -16.74
CA GLU A 38 -24.23 9.80 -16.97
C GLU A 38 -23.13 10.88 -17.01
N GLY A 39 -21.88 10.53 -17.31
CA GLY A 39 -20.79 11.46 -17.66
C GLY A 39 -20.51 12.59 -16.65
N PHE A 40 -19.69 12.36 -15.64
CA PHE A 40 -19.13 13.43 -14.80
C PHE A 40 -17.63 13.57 -15.02
N VAL A 41 -17.19 14.76 -15.45
CA VAL A 41 -15.78 15.16 -15.49
C VAL A 41 -15.50 15.97 -14.22
N VAL A 42 -14.60 15.51 -13.35
CA VAL A 42 -14.14 16.28 -12.19
C VAL A 42 -12.75 16.83 -12.50
N GLU A 43 -12.65 18.11 -12.76
CA GLU A 43 -11.37 18.80 -12.96
C GLU A 43 -10.74 19.19 -11.62
N ASN A 44 -9.41 19.16 -11.56
CA ASN A 44 -8.59 19.23 -10.36
C ASN A 44 -8.71 20.54 -9.53
N GLU A 45 -9.09 21.65 -10.13
CA GLU A 45 -9.32 22.92 -9.41
C GLU A 45 -10.41 22.81 -8.32
N TYR A 46 -11.27 21.78 -8.40
CA TYR A 46 -12.35 21.54 -7.45
C TYR A 46 -11.95 20.71 -6.23
N LEU A 47 -10.85 19.97 -6.30
CA LEU A 47 -10.34 19.21 -5.15
C LEU A 47 -9.79 20.12 -4.04
N CYS A 48 -9.46 21.36 -4.35
CA CYS A 48 -9.00 22.36 -3.36
C CYS A 48 -10.14 23.06 -2.61
N ASN A 49 -11.40 22.91 -3.03
CA ASN A 49 -12.53 23.49 -2.35
C ASN A 49 -13.22 22.51 -1.40
N ASN A 50 -13.18 22.80 -0.10
CA ASN A 50 -13.72 21.99 1.00
C ASN A 50 -15.14 21.40 0.78
N HIS A 51 -15.98 22.04 -0.04
CA HIS A 51 -17.35 21.59 -0.28
C HIS A 51 -17.45 20.38 -1.23
N THR A 52 -16.62 20.29 -2.25
CA THR A 52 -16.60 19.16 -3.18
C THR A 52 -15.99 17.93 -2.50
N TYR A 53 -14.99 18.14 -1.65
CA TYR A 53 -14.38 17.12 -0.81
C TYR A 53 -15.40 16.42 0.10
N GLN A 54 -16.24 17.20 0.81
CA GLN A 54 -17.29 16.65 1.68
C GLN A 54 -18.35 15.85 0.90
N ARG A 55 -18.64 16.22 -0.35
CA ARG A 55 -19.61 15.52 -1.18
C ARG A 55 -19.08 14.15 -1.65
N PHE A 56 -17.80 14.04 -1.99
CA PHE A 56 -17.16 12.76 -2.33
C PHE A 56 -17.07 11.83 -1.12
N MET A 57 -16.71 12.38 0.05
CA MET A 57 -16.61 11.60 1.30
C MET A 57 -17.99 11.16 1.81
N ALA A 58 -19.08 11.86 1.47
CA ALA A 58 -20.44 11.49 1.86
C ALA A 58 -21.01 10.27 1.11
N GLU A 59 -20.42 9.91 -0.03
CA GLU A 59 -20.81 8.72 -0.81
C GLU A 59 -19.97 7.47 -0.50
N TYR A 60 -18.92 7.62 0.34
CA TYR A 60 -18.05 6.50 0.70
C TYR A 60 -18.69 5.65 1.80
N ASN A 61 -18.94 4.39 1.48
CA ASN A 61 -19.45 3.40 2.43
C ASN A 61 -18.32 2.42 2.83
N LEU A 62 -17.92 2.46 4.10
CA LEU A 62 -16.89 1.56 4.64
C LEU A 62 -17.23 0.08 4.46
N HIS A 63 -18.52 -0.26 4.45
CA HIS A 63 -18.99 -1.61 4.18
C HIS A 63 -18.64 -2.07 2.76
N ASP A 64 -18.69 -1.19 1.77
CA ASP A 64 -18.33 -1.52 0.39
C ASP A 64 -16.82 -1.76 0.27
N LEU A 65 -16.00 -0.95 0.97
CA LEU A 65 -14.57 -1.18 1.09
C LEU A 65 -14.26 -2.55 1.71
N HIS A 66 -14.91 -2.88 2.83
CA HIS A 66 -14.78 -4.19 3.48
C HIS A 66 -15.14 -5.35 2.55
N ASN A 67 -16.17 -5.19 1.71
CA ASN A 67 -16.55 -6.21 0.73
C ASN A 67 -15.48 -6.43 -0.33
N VAL A 68 -14.86 -5.36 -0.84
CA VAL A 68 -13.75 -5.46 -1.79
C VAL A 68 -12.53 -6.09 -1.13
N MET A 69 -12.13 -5.62 0.06
CA MET A 69 -11.01 -6.22 0.81
C MET A 69 -11.25 -7.70 1.14
N LEU A 70 -12.49 -8.08 1.46
CA LEU A 70 -12.84 -9.50 1.66
C LEU A 70 -12.66 -10.31 0.38
N GLY A 71 -12.97 -9.74 -0.79
CA GLY A 71 -12.69 -10.35 -2.08
C GLY A 71 -11.20 -10.60 -2.29
N ILE A 72 -10.35 -9.62 -1.95
CA ILE A 72 -8.89 -9.75 -2.02
C ILE A 72 -8.37 -10.81 -1.04
N LEU A 73 -8.84 -10.80 0.21
CA LEU A 73 -8.47 -11.83 1.20
C LEU A 73 -8.84 -13.25 0.76
N LYS A 74 -9.99 -13.43 0.11
CA LYS A 74 -10.38 -14.72 -0.48
C LYS A 74 -9.44 -15.13 -1.62
N ALA A 75 -9.07 -14.20 -2.49
CA ALA A 75 -8.12 -14.46 -3.57
C ALA A 75 -6.71 -14.82 -3.04
N ILE A 76 -6.27 -14.20 -1.93
CA ILE A 76 -5.04 -14.59 -1.21
C ILE A 76 -5.17 -16.03 -0.69
N ASP A 77 -6.27 -16.34 0.01
CA ASP A 77 -6.52 -17.66 0.59
C ASP A 77 -6.54 -18.77 -0.48
N GLU A 78 -7.27 -18.56 -1.57
CA GLU A 78 -7.35 -19.49 -2.70
C GLU A 78 -5.98 -19.71 -3.36
N THR A 79 -5.23 -18.63 -3.60
CA THR A 79 -3.88 -18.71 -4.16
C THR A 79 -2.94 -19.45 -3.22
N CYS A 80 -2.93 -19.11 -1.94
CA CYS A 80 -2.08 -19.75 -0.96
C CYS A 80 -2.39 -21.25 -0.79
N LYS A 81 -3.66 -21.62 -0.76
CA LYS A 81 -4.07 -23.04 -0.73
C LYS A 81 -3.66 -23.79 -1.97
N LYS A 82 -3.85 -23.21 -3.15
CA LYS A 82 -3.53 -23.85 -4.44
C LYS A 82 -2.03 -24.14 -4.59
N TYR A 83 -1.19 -23.21 -4.14
CA TYR A 83 0.27 -23.29 -4.31
C TYR A 83 1.02 -23.63 -3.03
N ASN A 84 0.27 -24.05 -1.98
CA ASN A 84 0.82 -24.46 -0.68
C ASN A 84 1.72 -23.41 -0.02
N LEU A 85 1.29 -22.13 -0.07
CA LEU A 85 1.94 -21.01 0.60
C LEU A 85 1.32 -20.78 1.99
N ARG A 86 2.15 -20.41 2.95
CA ARG A 86 1.71 -20.06 4.30
C ARG A 86 1.40 -18.57 4.37
N TYR A 87 0.28 -18.22 4.98
CA TYR A 87 -0.04 -16.84 5.31
C TYR A 87 -0.81 -16.75 6.63
N PHE A 88 -0.82 -15.58 7.22
CA PHE A 88 -1.52 -15.30 8.46
C PHE A 88 -2.15 -13.91 8.38
N ILE A 89 -3.39 -13.77 8.87
CA ILE A 89 -3.96 -12.44 9.13
C ILE A 89 -3.31 -11.86 10.38
N VAL A 90 -3.05 -10.56 10.39
CA VAL A 90 -2.32 -9.89 11.48
C VAL A 90 -2.99 -8.57 11.87
N ALA A 91 -2.44 -7.90 12.87
CA ALA A 91 -2.83 -6.55 13.32
C ALA A 91 -4.35 -6.37 13.52
N GLY A 92 -4.94 -5.32 12.92
CA GLY A 92 -6.37 -5.00 12.97
C GLY A 92 -7.23 -6.10 12.40
N THR A 93 -6.82 -6.71 11.30
CA THR A 93 -7.53 -7.81 10.64
C THR A 93 -7.70 -9.03 11.55
N GLN A 94 -6.64 -9.45 12.25
CA GLN A 94 -6.70 -10.55 13.21
C GLN A 94 -7.57 -10.20 14.42
N LEU A 95 -7.42 -8.99 14.95
CA LEU A 95 -8.22 -8.52 16.07
C LEU A 95 -9.73 -8.47 15.70
N GLY A 96 -10.04 -8.00 14.51
CA GLY A 96 -11.39 -7.98 13.97
C GLY A 96 -11.99 -9.38 13.84
N ALA A 97 -11.25 -10.32 13.26
CA ALA A 97 -11.66 -11.71 13.11
C ALA A 97 -12.01 -12.37 14.46
N VAL A 98 -11.19 -12.14 15.51
CA VAL A 98 -11.40 -12.70 16.84
C VAL A 98 -12.56 -12.00 17.57
N ARG A 99 -12.58 -10.67 17.56
CA ARG A 99 -13.46 -9.84 18.38
C ARG A 99 -14.81 -9.58 17.73
N HIS A 100 -14.83 -9.28 16.43
CA HIS A 100 -16.01 -8.88 15.68
C HIS A 100 -16.54 -9.96 14.72
N LYS A 101 -15.80 -11.07 14.57
CA LYS A 101 -16.09 -12.14 13.59
C LYS A 101 -16.05 -11.64 12.14
N GLY A 102 -15.31 -10.58 11.88
CA GLY A 102 -15.16 -9.89 10.61
C GLY A 102 -14.19 -8.72 10.77
N PHE A 103 -14.30 -7.73 9.91
CA PHE A 103 -13.55 -6.48 10.06
C PHE A 103 -13.95 -5.71 11.33
N ILE A 104 -13.05 -4.93 11.87
CA ILE A 104 -13.40 -3.91 12.84
C ILE A 104 -14.28 -2.87 12.11
N PRO A 105 -15.48 -2.50 12.63
CA PRO A 105 -16.46 -1.72 11.86
C PRO A 105 -16.00 -0.35 11.37
N TRP A 106 -14.94 0.21 11.96
CA TRP A 106 -14.35 1.51 11.63
C TRP A 106 -12.94 1.42 11.07
N ASP A 107 -12.46 0.22 10.74
CA ASP A 107 -11.15 -0.04 10.16
C ASP A 107 -11.23 0.05 8.64
N ASP A 108 -10.24 0.65 8.01
CA ASP A 108 -10.22 0.91 6.57
C ASP A 108 -9.06 0.19 5.85
N ASP A 109 -8.36 -0.68 6.57
CA ASP A 109 -7.27 -1.50 6.04
C ASP A 109 -7.43 -2.99 6.38
N ALA A 110 -6.63 -3.82 5.72
CA ALA A 110 -6.49 -5.24 6.02
C ALA A 110 -5.05 -5.67 5.78
N ASP A 111 -4.56 -6.50 6.72
CA ASP A 111 -3.16 -6.91 6.80
C ASP A 111 -3.03 -8.43 6.80
N VAL A 112 -2.14 -8.95 5.97
CA VAL A 112 -1.65 -10.32 6.03
C VAL A 112 -0.13 -10.35 6.11
N CYS A 113 0.42 -11.44 6.63
CA CYS A 113 1.85 -11.67 6.60
C CYS A 113 2.16 -13.09 6.12
N MET A 114 3.31 -13.27 5.51
CA MET A 114 3.78 -14.52 4.96
C MET A 114 5.25 -14.77 5.35
N PRO A 115 5.66 -16.02 5.66
CA PRO A 115 7.09 -16.34 5.74
C PRO A 115 7.81 -15.83 4.47
N HIS A 116 9.00 -15.26 4.62
CA HIS A 116 9.67 -14.57 3.51
C HIS A 116 9.86 -15.48 2.27
N SER A 117 10.14 -16.76 2.49
CA SER A 117 10.25 -17.76 1.40
C SER A 117 8.96 -17.93 0.59
N ASP A 118 7.80 -17.85 1.25
CA ASP A 118 6.49 -17.97 0.61
C ASP A 118 6.08 -16.63 -0.05
N TYR A 119 6.45 -15.51 0.57
CA TYR A 119 6.30 -14.16 0.03
C TYR A 119 7.08 -13.99 -1.29
N ASP A 120 8.34 -14.41 -1.34
CA ASP A 120 9.16 -14.35 -2.56
C ASP A 120 8.56 -15.19 -3.70
N GLN A 121 8.04 -16.39 -3.38
CA GLN A 121 7.35 -17.21 -4.36
C GLN A 121 6.08 -16.53 -4.90
N LEU A 122 5.28 -15.93 -4.02
CA LEU A 122 4.10 -15.19 -4.44
C LEU A 122 4.46 -14.03 -5.38
N ILE A 123 5.51 -13.24 -5.05
CA ILE A 123 5.98 -12.15 -5.92
C ILE A 123 6.44 -12.68 -7.28
N ALA A 124 7.28 -13.72 -7.29
CA ALA A 124 7.87 -14.28 -8.51
C ALA A 124 6.81 -14.80 -9.49
N HIS A 125 5.71 -15.34 -8.97
CA HIS A 125 4.66 -15.97 -9.76
C HIS A 125 3.33 -15.22 -9.76
N SER A 126 3.27 -14.00 -9.21
CA SER A 126 2.03 -13.25 -9.03
C SER A 126 1.19 -13.13 -10.31
N LYS A 127 1.82 -12.89 -11.47
CA LYS A 127 1.15 -12.77 -12.76
C LYS A 127 0.47 -14.05 -13.25
N GLU A 128 0.93 -15.22 -12.79
CA GLU A 128 0.42 -16.54 -13.21
C GLU A 128 -0.55 -17.12 -12.16
N TRP A 129 -0.32 -16.81 -10.90
CA TRP A 129 -1.00 -17.46 -9.79
C TRP A 129 -2.24 -16.73 -9.32
N LEU A 130 -2.25 -15.41 -9.46
CA LEU A 130 -3.39 -14.60 -9.01
C LEU A 130 -4.59 -14.74 -9.95
N PRO A 131 -5.81 -14.77 -9.40
CA PRO A 131 -7.03 -14.75 -10.21
C PRO A 131 -7.13 -13.46 -11.04
N GLU A 132 -7.85 -13.52 -12.15
CA GLU A 132 -8.12 -12.36 -13.00
C GLU A 132 -8.75 -11.20 -12.20
N GLY A 133 -8.26 -9.99 -12.44
CA GLY A 133 -8.70 -8.77 -11.75
C GLY A 133 -7.97 -8.49 -10.45
N TYR A 134 -7.04 -9.35 -10.01
CA TYR A 134 -6.18 -9.09 -8.86
C TYR A 134 -4.71 -8.96 -9.28
N GLU A 135 -4.01 -8.03 -8.65
CA GLU A 135 -2.61 -7.74 -8.92
C GLU A 135 -1.80 -7.61 -7.64
N LEU A 136 -0.56 -8.05 -7.67
CA LEU A 136 0.40 -7.83 -6.59
C LEU A 136 1.35 -6.69 -7.00
N ILE A 137 1.39 -5.63 -6.19
CA ILE A 137 2.28 -4.48 -6.40
C ILE A 137 3.34 -4.48 -5.30
N CYS A 138 4.59 -4.37 -5.72
CA CYS A 138 5.75 -4.35 -4.84
C CYS A 138 6.92 -3.62 -5.52
N ALA A 139 8.00 -3.39 -4.79
CA ALA A 139 9.19 -2.71 -5.30
C ALA A 139 9.88 -3.44 -6.45
N GLU A 140 9.69 -4.75 -6.55
CA GLU A 140 10.27 -5.61 -7.58
C GLU A 140 9.56 -5.46 -8.93
N ASN A 141 8.26 -5.12 -8.94
CA ASN A 141 7.47 -5.01 -10.17
C ASN A 141 7.08 -3.56 -10.51
N ASP A 142 7.09 -2.62 -9.55
CA ASP A 142 6.87 -1.20 -9.78
C ASP A 142 7.95 -0.34 -9.08
N LYS A 143 8.83 0.27 -9.88
CA LYS A 143 9.92 1.16 -9.39
C LYS A 143 9.42 2.44 -8.70
N HIS A 144 8.16 2.80 -8.88
CA HIS A 144 7.54 3.98 -8.24
C HIS A 144 6.84 3.61 -6.92
N TYR A 145 6.68 2.32 -6.64
CA TYR A 145 6.08 1.85 -5.42
C TYR A 145 6.96 2.15 -4.20
N PRO A 146 6.48 2.92 -3.21
CA PRO A 146 7.34 3.45 -2.16
C PRO A 146 7.47 2.55 -0.93
N GLN A 147 6.60 1.54 -0.76
CA GLN A 147 6.56 0.74 0.47
C GLN A 147 7.57 -0.43 0.43
N PRO A 148 8.10 -0.86 1.59
CA PRO A 148 9.02 -1.99 1.67
C PRO A 148 8.30 -3.36 1.80
N PHE A 149 7.04 -3.45 1.45
CA PHE A 149 6.19 -4.64 1.48
C PHE A 149 5.23 -4.60 0.29
N ALA A 150 4.63 -5.72 -0.05
CA ALA A 150 3.72 -5.78 -1.18
C ALA A 150 2.28 -5.38 -0.80
N LYS A 151 1.51 -4.98 -1.79
CA LYS A 151 0.04 -4.82 -1.72
C LYS A 151 -0.59 -5.74 -2.75
N MET A 152 -1.56 -6.53 -2.33
CA MET A 152 -2.44 -7.21 -3.26
C MET A 152 -3.69 -6.36 -3.46
N GLN A 153 -3.96 -5.96 -4.70
CA GLN A 153 -5.02 -5.03 -5.05
C GLN A 153 -6.07 -5.64 -5.97
N ASP A 154 -7.27 -5.10 -5.91
CA ASP A 154 -8.31 -5.32 -6.93
C ASP A 154 -8.13 -4.27 -8.04
N ALA A 155 -7.61 -4.69 -9.18
CA ALA A 155 -7.32 -3.82 -10.33
C ALA A 155 -8.58 -3.22 -11.00
N ARG A 156 -9.78 -3.66 -10.59
CA ARG A 156 -11.06 -3.10 -11.03
C ARG A 156 -11.50 -1.88 -10.23
N THR A 157 -10.74 -1.52 -9.21
CA THR A 157 -11.00 -0.39 -8.32
C THR A 157 -9.87 0.62 -8.36
N THR A 158 -10.08 1.82 -7.83
CA THR A 158 -9.04 2.86 -7.76
C THR A 158 -9.02 3.49 -6.37
N ILE A 159 -7.83 3.55 -5.77
CA ILE A 159 -7.53 4.30 -4.54
C ILE A 159 -6.39 5.28 -4.80
N ILE A 160 -6.52 6.50 -4.30
CA ILE A 160 -5.47 7.52 -4.31
C ILE A 160 -5.04 7.79 -2.87
N GLU A 161 -3.95 7.17 -2.44
CA GLU A 161 -3.41 7.39 -1.09
C GLU A 161 -2.45 8.58 -1.00
N HIS A 162 -1.52 8.64 -1.93
CA HIS A 162 -0.43 9.61 -1.91
C HIS A 162 -0.44 10.42 -3.19
N ALA A 163 -1.29 11.44 -3.25
CA ALA A 163 -1.50 12.28 -4.44
C ALA A 163 -0.22 12.90 -5.02
N HIS A 164 0.86 13.02 -4.24
CA HIS A 164 2.16 13.52 -4.70
C HIS A 164 3.05 12.44 -5.34
N LEU A 165 2.67 11.17 -5.29
CA LEU A 165 3.38 10.06 -5.93
C LEU A 165 2.73 9.73 -7.27
N ARG A 166 3.53 9.28 -8.23
CA ARG A 166 3.05 8.77 -9.51
C ARG A 166 2.57 7.32 -9.39
N TYR A 167 1.83 7.03 -8.34
CA TYR A 167 1.30 5.71 -8.04
C TYR A 167 -0.22 5.80 -7.89
N LEU A 168 -0.92 5.06 -8.71
CA LEU A 168 -2.35 4.82 -8.62
C LEU A 168 -2.53 3.32 -8.38
N GLY A 169 -3.24 2.98 -7.32
CA GLY A 169 -3.55 1.60 -6.96
C GLY A 169 -5.05 1.35 -6.89
N GLY A 170 -5.42 0.08 -6.86
CA GLY A 170 -6.76 -0.35 -6.47
C GLY A 170 -6.91 -0.44 -4.95
N VAL A 171 -8.12 -0.77 -4.48
CA VAL A 171 -8.34 -1.22 -3.10
C VAL A 171 -7.42 -2.42 -2.84
N TYR A 172 -6.79 -2.46 -1.70
CA TYR A 172 -5.71 -3.41 -1.43
C TYR A 172 -5.80 -4.05 -0.05
N VAL A 173 -5.03 -5.11 0.10
CA VAL A 173 -4.64 -5.75 1.35
C VAL A 173 -3.11 -5.71 1.42
N ASP A 174 -2.56 -5.25 2.53
CA ASP A 174 -1.12 -5.22 2.77
C ASP A 174 -0.58 -6.63 3.01
N VAL A 175 0.52 -6.97 2.34
CA VAL A 175 1.18 -8.27 2.43
C VAL A 175 2.60 -8.08 2.95
N PHE A 176 2.81 -8.41 4.23
CA PHE A 176 4.10 -8.22 4.89
C PHE A 176 4.94 -9.50 4.87
N PRO A 177 6.26 -9.43 4.56
CA PRO A 177 7.14 -10.55 4.78
C PRO A 177 7.40 -10.76 6.28
N LEU A 178 7.42 -12.02 6.72
CA LEU A 178 7.92 -12.44 8.02
C LEU A 178 9.36 -12.91 7.89
N ASP A 179 10.25 -12.15 8.51
CA ASP A 179 11.68 -12.34 8.40
C ASP A 179 12.26 -13.10 9.60
N GLY A 180 13.34 -13.79 9.34
CA GLY A 180 14.16 -14.38 10.39
C GLY A 180 14.88 -13.33 11.22
N MET A 181 15.26 -13.69 12.45
CA MET A 181 16.00 -12.85 13.36
C MET A 181 17.27 -13.56 13.83
N PRO A 182 18.36 -12.83 14.11
CA PRO A 182 19.54 -13.43 14.72
C PRO A 182 19.23 -13.93 16.14
N ASN A 183 19.87 -15.01 16.58
CA ASN A 183 19.62 -15.62 17.89
C ASN A 183 20.15 -14.77 19.07
N ASN A 184 21.13 -13.90 18.84
CA ASN A 184 21.73 -13.06 19.88
C ASN A 184 20.93 -11.76 20.06
N ARG A 185 20.54 -11.43 21.30
CA ARG A 185 19.73 -10.24 21.64
C ARG A 185 20.36 -8.91 21.19
N LEU A 186 21.68 -8.76 21.30
CA LEU A 186 22.36 -7.55 20.82
C LEU A 186 22.29 -7.44 19.30
N CYS A 187 22.50 -8.58 18.61
CA CYS A 187 22.36 -8.63 17.15
C CYS A 187 20.92 -8.36 16.70
N GLN A 188 19.92 -8.87 17.44
CA GLN A 188 18.49 -8.56 17.21
C GLN A 188 18.24 -7.05 17.32
N TRP A 189 18.70 -6.45 18.41
CA TRP A 189 18.53 -5.01 18.62
C TRP A 189 19.20 -4.18 17.52
N LEU A 190 20.43 -4.52 17.11
CA LEU A 190 21.13 -3.86 16.01
C LEU A 190 20.41 -4.04 14.67
N HIS A 191 19.91 -5.25 14.40
CA HIS A 191 19.16 -5.56 13.19
C HIS A 191 17.87 -4.75 13.07
N VAL A 192 17.05 -4.73 14.13
CA VAL A 192 15.82 -3.93 14.19
C VAL A 192 16.11 -2.43 14.08
N ARG A 193 17.16 -1.97 14.78
CA ARG A 193 17.56 -0.56 14.70
C ARG A 193 17.99 -0.15 13.28
N HIS A 194 18.75 -1.02 12.61
CA HIS A 194 19.18 -0.79 11.22
C HIS A 194 17.96 -0.77 10.28
N TYR A 195 17.06 -1.74 10.40
CA TYR A 195 15.80 -1.79 9.65
C TYR A 195 14.98 -0.51 9.82
N LYS A 196 14.70 -0.12 11.06
CA LYS A 196 13.96 1.12 11.37
C LYS A 196 14.65 2.37 10.79
N HIS A 197 15.97 2.40 10.77
CA HIS A 197 16.72 3.51 10.19
C HIS A 197 16.53 3.58 8.69
N LEU A 198 16.65 2.46 7.98
CA LEU A 198 16.43 2.38 6.53
C LEU A 198 14.98 2.75 6.16
N CYS A 199 13.99 2.23 6.88
CA CYS A 199 12.58 2.61 6.67
C CYS A 199 12.33 4.10 6.90
N LYS A 200 12.99 4.70 7.91
CA LYS A 200 12.89 6.14 8.16
C LYS A 200 13.53 6.96 7.03
N LEU A 201 14.66 6.53 6.50
CA LEU A 201 15.29 7.17 5.32
C LEU A 201 14.39 7.04 4.09
N LEU A 202 13.83 5.85 3.86
CA LEU A 202 12.88 5.60 2.78
C LEU A 202 11.67 6.53 2.89
N TYR A 203 11.04 6.61 4.07
CA TYR A 203 9.92 7.51 4.32
C TYR A 203 10.26 8.97 3.98
N PHE A 204 11.40 9.50 4.44
CA PHE A 204 11.79 10.88 4.10
C PHE A 204 12.16 11.07 2.64
N THR A 205 12.56 10.00 1.93
CA THR A 205 12.91 10.07 0.51
C THR A 205 11.68 10.17 -0.38
N TYR A 206 10.58 9.48 -0.08
CA TYR A 206 9.37 9.53 -0.90
C TYR A 206 8.31 10.52 -0.40
N ARG A 207 8.30 10.86 0.89
CA ARG A 207 7.34 11.78 1.49
C ARG A 207 7.34 13.14 0.77
N ASP A 208 6.14 13.75 0.61
CA ASP A 208 6.05 15.14 0.14
C ASP A 208 6.81 16.09 1.08
N PRO A 209 7.86 16.79 0.60
CA PRO A 209 8.65 17.69 1.41
C PRO A 209 7.87 18.93 1.87
N TYR A 210 6.79 19.26 1.18
CA TYR A 210 5.98 20.46 1.42
C TYR A 210 4.63 20.17 2.09
N ARG A 211 4.40 18.95 2.55
CA ARG A 211 3.14 18.55 3.24
C ARG A 211 2.74 19.52 4.38
N HIS A 212 3.71 20.16 5.02
CA HIS A 212 3.50 21.14 6.09
C HIS A 212 3.90 22.57 5.68
N GLY A 213 3.85 22.87 4.36
CA GLY A 213 4.25 24.15 3.80
C GLY A 213 5.76 24.28 3.61
N HIS A 214 6.17 25.43 3.04
CA HIS A 214 7.58 25.77 2.85
C HIS A 214 8.17 26.26 4.19
N GLY A 215 8.99 25.46 4.84
CA GLY A 215 9.57 25.81 6.13
C GLY A 215 10.69 24.85 6.56
N PRO A 216 11.17 24.98 7.81
CA PRO A 216 12.27 24.17 8.33
C PRO A 216 12.02 22.66 8.27
N SER A 217 10.75 22.20 8.26
CA SER A 217 10.38 20.79 8.17
C SER A 217 10.66 20.17 6.79
N SER A 218 10.87 20.98 5.74
CA SER A 218 11.09 20.52 4.37
C SER A 218 12.54 20.11 4.09
N TRP A 219 13.50 20.60 4.87
CA TRP A 219 14.93 20.39 4.57
C TRP A 219 15.35 18.92 4.62
N LEU A 220 14.85 18.14 5.58
CA LEU A 220 15.25 16.76 5.75
C LEU A 220 14.74 15.86 4.60
N PRO A 221 13.47 15.91 4.17
CA PRO A 221 13.02 15.22 2.97
C PRO A 221 13.80 15.63 1.71
N LEU A 222 14.07 16.93 1.51
CA LEU A 222 14.85 17.41 0.36
C LEU A 222 16.27 16.88 0.37
N LEU A 223 16.94 16.85 1.54
CA LEU A 223 18.26 16.26 1.70
C LEU A 223 18.24 14.75 1.43
N CYS A 224 17.26 14.02 1.97
CA CYS A 224 17.15 12.60 1.73
C CYS A 224 16.94 12.28 0.25
N ARG A 225 16.10 13.02 -0.47
CA ARG A 225 15.90 12.87 -1.92
C ARG A 225 17.17 13.16 -2.74
N LYS A 226 18.05 14.05 -2.26
CA LYS A 226 19.31 14.35 -2.91
C LYS A 226 20.36 13.25 -2.71
N LEU A 227 20.35 12.58 -1.55
CA LEU A 227 21.36 11.59 -1.15
C LEU A 227 20.96 10.15 -1.45
N PHE A 228 19.66 9.85 -1.47
CA PHE A 228 19.14 8.49 -1.59
C PHE A 228 18.09 8.39 -2.69
N THR A 229 17.96 7.21 -3.25
CA THR A 229 16.87 6.84 -4.15
C THR A 229 15.96 5.84 -3.45
N VAL A 230 14.67 5.86 -3.78
CA VAL A 230 13.68 4.89 -3.25
C VAL A 230 14.15 3.46 -3.56
N GLU A 231 14.50 3.19 -4.82
CA GLU A 231 14.99 1.88 -5.26
C GLU A 231 16.24 1.41 -4.50
N GLY A 232 17.22 2.31 -4.28
CA GLY A 232 18.44 1.98 -3.55
C GLY A 232 18.20 1.62 -2.08
N LEU A 233 17.27 2.32 -1.43
CA LEU A 233 16.86 2.04 -0.05
C LEU A 233 16.05 0.75 0.04
N GLN A 234 15.13 0.50 -0.89
CA GLN A 234 14.38 -0.75 -0.95
C GLN A 234 15.29 -1.96 -1.15
N LYS A 235 16.27 -1.89 -2.08
CA LYS A 235 17.30 -2.93 -2.23
C LYS A 235 18.11 -3.17 -0.95
N SER A 236 18.38 -2.11 -0.18
CA SER A 236 19.10 -2.21 1.08
C SER A 236 18.26 -2.85 2.18
N ILE A 237 16.97 -2.51 2.22
CA ILE A 237 15.98 -3.14 3.12
C ILE A 237 15.83 -4.62 2.77
N SER A 238 15.59 -4.96 1.51
CA SER A 238 15.45 -6.34 1.05
C SER A 238 16.67 -7.18 1.41
N ARG A 239 17.91 -6.69 1.16
CA ARG A 239 19.14 -7.40 1.56
C ARG A 239 19.25 -7.61 3.07
N LEU A 240 18.77 -6.65 3.88
CA LEU A 240 18.80 -6.77 5.32
C LEU A 240 17.81 -7.82 5.80
N LEU A 241 16.61 -7.87 5.22
CA LEU A 241 15.53 -8.77 5.60
C LEU A 241 15.87 -10.22 5.20
N HIS A 242 16.42 -10.47 4.02
CA HIS A 242 16.87 -11.79 3.58
C HIS A 242 18.10 -12.36 4.34
N LYS A 243 18.66 -11.59 5.28
CA LYS A 243 19.87 -12.03 5.97
C LYS A 243 19.67 -13.24 6.88
N TYR A 244 18.47 -13.39 7.42
CA TYR A 244 18.10 -14.47 8.34
C TYR A 244 16.84 -15.17 7.84
N ASP A 245 16.91 -16.49 7.79
CA ASP A 245 15.81 -17.34 7.34
C ASP A 245 14.75 -17.45 8.45
N TYR A 246 13.48 -17.21 8.10
CA TYR A 246 12.34 -17.31 9.02
C TYR A 246 12.23 -18.73 9.62
N ASP A 247 12.34 -19.77 8.79
CA ASP A 247 12.15 -21.17 9.21
C ASP A 247 13.31 -21.69 10.07
N ARG A 248 14.47 -21.03 10.05
CA ARG A 248 15.66 -21.37 10.84
C ARG A 248 15.85 -20.48 12.07
N SER A 249 15.06 -19.45 12.23
CA SER A 249 15.11 -18.54 13.38
C SER A 249 14.39 -19.15 14.57
N ARG A 250 14.98 -19.04 15.78
CA ARG A 250 14.42 -19.55 17.04
C ARG A 250 14.08 -18.43 18.00
#